data_276db09c40c6a0fa7a80f268117c0671
#
_entry.id   276db09c40c6a0fa7a80f268117c0671
#
_cell.length_a   1.000
_cell.length_b   1.000
_cell.length_c   1.000
_cell.angle_alpha   90.00
_cell.angle_beta   90.00
_cell.angle_gamma   90.00
#
_symmetry.space_group_name_H-M   'P 1'
#
loop_
_entity.id
_entity.type
_entity.pdbx_description
1 polymer ?
#
loop_
_entity_poly.entity_id
_entity_poly.type
_entity_poly.pdbx_seq_one_letter_code
_entity_poly.pdbx_strand_id
1 'polypeptide(L)'
;GCSSYQAYYEKIVSGPDAVREWATLVDRLTVQETRFFRDPDAFRLVADYVLTRPREQFRKRALEAWSVGCSTGEEPYTLAMILNEGMAQLGVQPLFGVTGSDISQPAIEKARQGRFNARKLLGMEEDLKARYFRPSERNTVEIVNSIRDRVCFTRLNVLDLDKAPMHGMNIIFCQNLLIYFRRWRRREIVKRLAERLAPGGLLVLGQGELTDWQPPGLQRVPSEHVLAWIKRQSDEE
;
A
#
# COMPACT_ATOMS: atom_id res chain seq x y z
N GLY A 1 -30.33 8.16 15.84
CA GLY A 1 -30.29 8.98 14.64
C GLY A 1 -30.37 10.46 14.99
N CYS A 2 -29.82 11.34 14.16
CA CYS A 2 -29.97 12.79 14.31
C CYS A 2 -31.20 13.27 13.55
N SER A 3 -31.87 14.30 14.04
CA SER A 3 -33.12 14.86 13.47
C SER A 3 -32.87 15.74 12.23
N SER A 4 -31.61 16.19 12.04
CA SER A 4 -31.21 17.05 10.91
C SER A 4 -29.73 16.91 10.59
N TYR A 5 -29.32 17.41 9.41
CA TYR A 5 -27.89 17.51 9.03
C TYR A 5 -27.11 18.42 10.01
N GLN A 6 -27.71 19.50 10.46
CA GLN A 6 -27.09 20.40 11.42
C GLN A 6 -26.82 19.72 12.76
N ALA A 7 -27.78 18.96 13.29
CA ALA A 7 -27.62 18.19 14.52
C ALA A 7 -26.54 17.11 14.37
N TYR A 8 -26.41 16.49 13.19
CA TYR A 8 -25.35 15.55 12.92
C TYR A 8 -23.97 16.23 12.83
N TYR A 9 -23.89 17.38 12.17
CA TYR A 9 -22.67 18.18 12.12
C TYR A 9 -22.16 18.55 13.51
N GLU A 10 -23.04 19.06 14.37
CA GLU A 10 -22.69 19.38 15.75
C GLU A 10 -22.18 18.15 16.52
N LYS A 11 -22.85 17.01 16.32
CA LYS A 11 -22.43 15.73 16.92
C LYS A 11 -21.02 15.33 16.53
N ILE A 12 -20.63 15.46 15.24
CA ILE A 12 -19.30 15.07 14.74
C ILE A 12 -18.22 16.09 15.07
N VAL A 13 -18.56 17.35 15.34
CA VAL A 13 -17.58 18.43 15.63
C VAL A 13 -17.34 18.57 17.13
N SER A 14 -18.37 18.52 17.94
CA SER A 14 -18.31 18.92 19.36
C SER A 14 -18.96 17.94 20.32
N GLY A 15 -19.59 16.87 19.83
CA GLY A 15 -20.28 15.90 20.67
C GLY A 15 -19.31 15.03 21.50
N PRO A 16 -19.79 14.40 22.58
CA PRO A 16 -18.97 13.53 23.44
C PRO A 16 -18.35 12.35 22.66
N ASP A 17 -19.01 11.89 21.60
CA ASP A 17 -18.55 10.82 20.71
C ASP A 17 -17.97 11.34 19.39
N ALA A 18 -17.61 12.62 19.28
CA ALA A 18 -17.20 13.26 18.04
C ALA A 18 -16.11 12.47 17.27
N VAL A 19 -15.08 11.98 17.95
CA VAL A 19 -13.98 11.22 17.34
C VAL A 19 -14.51 9.91 16.71
N ARG A 20 -15.41 9.21 17.39
CA ARG A 20 -16.00 7.95 16.92
C ARG A 20 -16.95 8.17 15.75
N GLU A 21 -17.81 9.20 15.85
CA GLU A 21 -18.73 9.55 14.76
C GLU A 21 -17.98 10.03 13.51
N TRP A 22 -16.93 10.83 13.71
CA TRP A 22 -16.05 11.25 12.61
C TRP A 22 -15.39 10.06 11.92
N ALA A 23 -14.85 9.11 12.69
CA ALA A 23 -14.25 7.90 12.13
C ALA A 23 -15.29 7.07 11.34
N THR A 24 -16.52 6.96 11.84
CA THR A 24 -17.62 6.27 11.16
C THR A 24 -18.00 6.97 9.86
N LEU A 25 -18.05 8.32 9.86
CA LEU A 25 -18.34 9.11 8.66
C LEU A 25 -17.25 8.91 7.61
N VAL A 26 -15.98 9.00 7.99
CA VAL A 26 -14.83 8.77 7.09
C VAL A 26 -14.91 7.37 6.48
N ASP A 27 -15.16 6.34 7.29
CA ASP A 27 -15.29 4.96 6.79
C ASP A 27 -16.42 4.80 5.76
N ARG A 28 -17.54 5.46 5.95
CA ARG A 28 -18.67 5.44 5.01
C ARG A 28 -18.43 6.24 3.73
N LEU A 29 -17.57 7.24 3.78
CA LEU A 29 -17.22 8.09 2.63
C LEU A 29 -16.06 7.54 1.83
N THR A 30 -15.26 6.65 2.41
CA THR A 30 -14.13 6.03 1.69
C THR A 30 -14.62 4.86 0.84
N VAL A 31 -14.14 4.81 -0.40
CA VAL A 31 -14.38 3.69 -1.31
C VAL A 31 -13.38 2.59 -0.99
N GLN A 32 -13.89 1.45 -0.49
CA GLN A 32 -13.07 0.31 -0.09
C GLN A 32 -13.04 -0.79 -1.16
N GLU A 33 -13.00 -0.40 -2.43
CA GLU A 33 -12.88 -1.35 -3.53
C GLU A 33 -11.41 -1.72 -3.73
N THR A 34 -11.07 -2.96 -3.38
CA THR A 34 -9.72 -3.51 -3.55
C THR A 34 -9.79 -5.00 -3.86
N ARG A 35 -8.78 -5.52 -4.56
CA ARG A 35 -8.61 -6.94 -4.88
C ARG A 35 -7.14 -7.30 -4.97
N PHE A 36 -6.83 -8.57 -4.82
CA PHE A 36 -5.48 -9.08 -5.06
C PHE A 36 -5.07 -8.84 -6.52
N PHE A 37 -3.84 -8.45 -6.74
CA PHE A 37 -3.25 -8.19 -8.07
C PHE A 37 -4.10 -7.24 -8.94
N ARG A 38 -4.67 -6.19 -8.34
CA ARG A 38 -5.59 -5.24 -9.01
C ARG A 38 -4.98 -4.61 -10.26
N ASP A 39 -3.69 -4.28 -10.24
CA ASP A 39 -2.91 -3.75 -11.36
C ASP A 39 -1.73 -4.68 -11.63
N PRO A 40 -1.90 -5.70 -12.50
CA PRO A 40 -0.86 -6.70 -12.74
C PRO A 40 0.45 -6.10 -13.26
N ASP A 41 0.39 -5.04 -14.06
CA ASP A 41 1.58 -4.42 -14.65
C ASP A 41 2.40 -3.67 -13.59
N ALA A 42 1.73 -2.98 -12.66
CA ALA A 42 2.40 -2.34 -11.54
C ALA A 42 3.10 -3.35 -10.62
N PHE A 43 2.44 -4.48 -10.37
CA PHE A 43 3.03 -5.56 -9.55
C PHE A 43 4.17 -6.28 -10.28
N ARG A 44 4.08 -6.46 -11.61
CA ARG A 44 5.21 -6.98 -12.41
C ARG A 44 6.41 -6.04 -12.32
N LEU A 45 6.20 -4.74 -12.43
CA LEU A 45 7.27 -3.75 -12.27
C LEU A 45 7.94 -3.85 -10.88
N VAL A 46 7.18 -4.11 -9.82
CA VAL A 46 7.75 -4.37 -8.48
C VAL A 46 8.58 -5.66 -8.47
N ALA A 47 8.11 -6.73 -9.10
CA ALA A 47 8.86 -7.99 -9.22
C ALA A 47 10.20 -7.76 -9.97
N ASP A 48 10.16 -7.08 -11.11
CA ASP A 48 11.36 -6.74 -11.90
C ASP A 48 12.32 -5.86 -11.09
N TYR A 49 11.81 -4.90 -10.34
CA TYR A 49 12.62 -4.07 -9.45
C TYR A 49 13.38 -4.91 -8.41
N VAL A 50 12.75 -5.93 -7.83
CA VAL A 50 13.41 -6.86 -6.90
C VAL A 50 14.46 -7.69 -7.60
N LEU A 51 14.14 -8.27 -8.76
CA LEU A 51 15.02 -9.17 -9.51
C LEU A 51 16.26 -8.47 -10.08
N THR A 52 16.20 -7.16 -10.33
CA THR A 52 17.34 -6.36 -10.80
C THR A 52 18.30 -5.92 -9.69
N ARG A 53 17.97 -6.18 -8.42
CA ARG A 53 18.81 -5.78 -7.28
C ARG A 53 19.91 -6.79 -7.00
N PRO A 54 21.12 -6.33 -6.57
CA PRO A 54 22.18 -7.22 -6.15
C PRO A 54 21.76 -8.10 -4.97
N ARG A 55 22.04 -9.40 -5.05
CA ARG A 55 21.68 -10.37 -3.97
C ARG A 55 22.27 -9.99 -2.62
N GLU A 56 23.47 -9.38 -2.60
CA GLU A 56 24.17 -8.95 -1.40
C GLU A 56 23.38 -7.89 -0.61
N GLN A 57 22.58 -7.09 -1.27
CA GLN A 57 21.75 -6.08 -0.64
C GLN A 57 20.69 -6.73 0.28
N PHE A 58 20.09 -7.85 -0.14
CA PHE A 58 19.09 -8.59 0.63
C PHE A 58 19.68 -9.36 1.81
N ARG A 59 20.99 -9.58 1.85
CA ARG A 59 21.68 -10.21 2.99
C ARG A 59 22.00 -9.23 4.11
N LYS A 60 22.12 -7.94 3.79
CA LYS A 60 22.57 -6.90 4.72
C LYS A 60 21.41 -6.15 5.38
N ARG A 61 20.31 -5.97 4.68
CA ARG A 61 19.18 -5.15 5.15
C ARG A 61 17.85 -5.71 4.62
N ALA A 62 16.83 -5.65 5.46
CA ALA A 62 15.47 -5.96 5.04
C ALA A 62 14.99 -4.98 3.97
N LEU A 63 14.26 -5.50 2.98
CA LEU A 63 13.55 -4.67 2.01
C LEU A 63 12.24 -4.19 2.65
N GLU A 64 12.08 -2.88 2.74
CA GLU A 64 10.90 -2.25 3.33
C GLU A 64 9.98 -1.71 2.24
N ALA A 65 8.75 -2.20 2.21
CA ALA A 65 7.70 -1.74 1.30
C ALA A 65 6.55 -1.09 2.07
N TRP A 66 5.95 -0.05 1.48
CA TRP A 66 4.82 0.65 2.06
C TRP A 66 3.68 0.78 1.04
N SER A 67 2.51 0.23 1.37
CA SER A 67 1.25 0.39 0.65
C SER A 67 0.44 1.50 1.31
N VAL A 68 0.18 2.58 0.58
CA VAL A 68 -0.50 3.80 1.05
C VAL A 68 -1.94 3.83 0.56
N GLY A 69 -2.91 3.83 1.47
CA GLY A 69 -4.33 3.68 1.15
C GLY A 69 -4.68 2.21 0.92
N CYS A 70 -4.21 1.33 1.79
CA CYS A 70 -4.24 -0.13 1.60
C CYS A 70 -5.61 -0.78 1.76
N SER A 71 -6.64 -0.03 2.16
CA SER A 71 -8.00 -0.53 2.39
C SER A 71 -8.01 -1.81 3.26
N THR A 72 -8.63 -2.89 2.81
CA THR A 72 -8.78 -4.17 3.54
C THR A 72 -7.57 -5.11 3.39
N GLY A 73 -6.45 -4.65 2.83
CA GLY A 73 -5.15 -5.31 2.93
C GLY A 73 -4.74 -6.16 1.74
N GLU A 74 -5.56 -6.29 0.70
CA GLU A 74 -5.22 -7.10 -0.47
C GLU A 74 -3.94 -6.63 -1.17
N GLU A 75 -3.71 -5.32 -1.26
CA GLU A 75 -2.53 -4.73 -1.89
C GLU A 75 -1.23 -5.03 -1.11
N PRO A 76 -1.11 -4.74 0.22
CA PRO A 76 0.11 -5.07 0.95
C PRO A 76 0.39 -6.58 1.03
N TYR A 77 -0.64 -7.43 1.08
CA TYR A 77 -0.42 -8.87 0.99
C TYR A 77 0.05 -9.30 -0.40
N THR A 78 -0.46 -8.68 -1.48
CA THR A 78 0.06 -8.90 -2.85
C THR A 78 1.53 -8.51 -2.95
N LEU A 79 1.92 -7.35 -2.41
CA LEU A 79 3.32 -6.93 -2.35
C LEU A 79 4.17 -7.96 -1.59
N ALA A 80 3.72 -8.42 -0.44
CA ALA A 80 4.43 -9.43 0.35
C ALA A 80 4.64 -10.75 -0.40
N MET A 81 3.63 -11.23 -1.14
CA MET A 81 3.77 -12.41 -2.00
C MET A 81 4.81 -12.19 -3.10
N ILE A 82 4.78 -11.05 -3.79
CA ILE A 82 5.73 -10.71 -4.86
C ILE A 82 7.16 -10.62 -4.33
N LEU A 83 7.37 -9.98 -3.18
CA LEU A 83 8.67 -9.89 -2.55
C LEU A 83 9.19 -11.28 -2.15
N ASN A 84 8.33 -12.13 -1.63
CA ASN A 84 8.68 -13.51 -1.29
C ASN A 84 9.08 -14.33 -2.52
N GLU A 85 8.30 -14.26 -3.60
CA GLU A 85 8.61 -14.95 -4.87
C GLU A 85 9.90 -14.41 -5.50
N GLY A 86 10.07 -13.10 -5.57
CA GLY A 86 11.28 -12.49 -6.14
C GLY A 86 12.55 -12.87 -5.37
N MET A 87 12.52 -12.90 -4.05
CA MET A 87 13.65 -13.32 -3.23
C MET A 87 13.91 -14.83 -3.36
N ALA A 88 12.87 -15.66 -3.47
CA ALA A 88 13.01 -17.08 -3.74
C ALA A 88 13.68 -17.34 -5.10
N GLN A 89 13.29 -16.61 -6.16
CA GLN A 89 13.92 -16.69 -7.49
C GLN A 89 15.40 -16.28 -7.45
N LEU A 90 15.75 -15.30 -6.62
CA LEU A 90 17.14 -14.91 -6.41
C LEU A 90 17.94 -15.90 -5.55
N GLY A 91 17.29 -16.90 -4.96
CA GLY A 91 17.93 -17.86 -4.05
C GLY A 91 18.42 -17.21 -2.75
N VAL A 92 17.76 -16.15 -2.29
CA VAL A 92 18.05 -15.47 -1.02
C VAL A 92 16.95 -15.71 0.00
N GLN A 93 17.31 -15.68 1.28
CA GLN A 93 16.30 -15.75 2.35
C GLN A 93 15.37 -14.54 2.28
N PRO A 94 14.05 -14.74 2.43
CA PRO A 94 13.09 -13.64 2.43
C PRO A 94 13.30 -12.74 3.65
N LEU A 95 13.97 -11.62 3.45
CA LEU A 95 14.20 -10.59 4.46
C LEU A 95 13.52 -9.29 4.02
N PHE A 96 12.24 -9.16 4.36
CA PHE A 96 11.44 -7.99 3.99
C PHE A 96 10.33 -7.73 5.00
N GLY A 97 9.85 -6.48 5.03
CA GLY A 97 8.65 -6.03 5.73
C GLY A 97 7.73 -5.24 4.79
N VAL A 98 6.44 -5.37 4.96
CA VAL A 98 5.44 -4.56 4.26
C VAL A 98 4.56 -3.83 5.27
N THR A 99 4.47 -2.51 5.14
CA THR A 99 3.54 -1.71 5.94
C THR A 99 2.34 -1.31 5.08
N GLY A 100 1.12 -1.65 5.52
CA GLY A 100 -0.11 -1.13 4.95
C GLY A 100 -0.64 0.02 5.82
N SER A 101 -1.03 1.13 5.21
CA SER A 101 -1.66 2.24 5.93
C SER A 101 -2.95 2.70 5.26
N ASP A 102 -3.95 3.01 6.08
CA ASP A 102 -5.24 3.54 5.63
C ASP A 102 -5.84 4.47 6.69
N ILE A 103 -6.73 5.36 6.29
CA ILE A 103 -7.44 6.25 7.20
C ILE A 103 -8.58 5.52 7.93
N SER A 104 -9.15 4.47 7.32
CA SER A 104 -10.26 3.69 7.85
C SER A 104 -9.78 2.68 8.89
N GLN A 105 -10.13 2.89 10.15
CA GLN A 105 -9.82 1.94 11.22
C GLN A 105 -10.50 0.58 11.02
N PRO A 106 -11.78 0.48 10.59
CA PRO A 106 -12.41 -0.81 10.29
C PRO A 106 -11.73 -1.57 9.15
N ALA A 107 -11.23 -0.87 8.12
CA ALA A 107 -10.48 -1.49 7.04
C ALA A 107 -9.15 -2.08 7.54
N ILE A 108 -8.41 -1.34 8.36
CA ILE A 108 -7.17 -1.81 9.00
C ILE A 108 -7.41 -3.04 9.90
N GLU A 109 -8.51 -3.06 10.65
CA GLU A 109 -8.85 -4.22 11.49
C GLU A 109 -9.15 -5.47 10.66
N LYS A 110 -9.87 -5.33 9.54
CA LYS A 110 -10.08 -6.43 8.57
C LYS A 110 -8.76 -6.88 7.94
N ALA A 111 -7.91 -5.94 7.53
CA ALA A 111 -6.61 -6.24 6.95
C ALA A 111 -5.73 -7.06 7.90
N ARG A 112 -5.69 -6.71 9.18
CA ARG A 112 -4.93 -7.45 10.22
C ARG A 112 -5.40 -8.89 10.42
N GLN A 113 -6.68 -9.17 10.19
CA GLN A 113 -7.21 -10.53 10.30
C GLN A 113 -6.64 -11.46 9.22
N GLY A 114 -6.26 -10.93 8.05
CA GLY A 114 -5.76 -11.71 6.93
C GLY A 114 -6.78 -12.70 6.38
N ARG A 115 -8.08 -12.41 6.59
CA ARG A 115 -9.20 -13.26 6.16
C ARG A 115 -10.00 -12.57 5.07
N PHE A 116 -10.24 -13.28 3.99
CA PHE A 116 -10.87 -12.75 2.79
C PHE A 116 -11.96 -13.70 2.29
N ASN A 117 -12.99 -13.15 1.63
CA ASN A 117 -13.92 -13.95 0.88
C ASN A 117 -13.18 -14.63 -0.29
N ALA A 118 -13.41 -15.92 -0.54
CA ALA A 118 -12.75 -16.66 -1.61
C ALA A 118 -12.93 -16.03 -3.00
N ARG A 119 -14.03 -15.27 -3.21
CA ARG A 119 -14.25 -14.51 -4.45
C ARG A 119 -13.18 -13.43 -4.71
N LYS A 120 -12.49 -12.95 -3.69
CA LYS A 120 -11.39 -11.99 -3.84
C LYS A 120 -10.16 -12.59 -4.55
N LEU A 121 -10.09 -13.93 -4.64
CA LEU A 121 -9.03 -14.66 -5.34
C LEU A 121 -9.37 -14.96 -6.80
N LEU A 122 -10.53 -14.52 -7.30
CA LEU A 122 -10.90 -14.73 -8.71
C LEU A 122 -9.86 -14.04 -9.61
N GLY A 123 -9.35 -14.79 -10.59
CA GLY A 123 -8.30 -14.33 -11.51
C GLY A 123 -6.87 -14.46 -11.00
N MET A 124 -6.64 -14.91 -9.76
CA MET A 124 -5.33 -15.28 -9.27
C MET A 124 -4.94 -16.67 -9.77
N GLU A 125 -3.65 -16.88 -10.04
CA GLU A 125 -3.08 -18.18 -10.42
C GLU A 125 -3.28 -19.23 -9.32
N GLU A 126 -3.64 -20.46 -9.69
CA GLU A 126 -3.96 -21.53 -8.73
C GLU A 126 -2.76 -21.89 -7.84
N ASP A 127 -1.54 -21.88 -8.38
CA ASP A 127 -0.31 -22.14 -7.64
C ASP A 127 -0.09 -21.12 -6.54
N LEU A 128 -0.33 -19.84 -6.82
CA LEU A 128 -0.25 -18.77 -5.82
C LEU A 128 -1.33 -18.91 -4.75
N LYS A 129 -2.57 -19.27 -5.16
CA LYS A 129 -3.65 -19.55 -4.21
C LYS A 129 -3.28 -20.69 -3.27
N ALA A 130 -2.82 -21.82 -3.82
CA ALA A 130 -2.42 -22.99 -3.04
C ALA A 130 -1.27 -22.70 -2.09
N ARG A 131 -0.33 -21.84 -2.49
CA ARG A 131 0.86 -21.48 -1.71
C ARG A 131 0.53 -20.53 -0.57
N TYR A 132 -0.27 -19.51 -0.82
CA TYR A 132 -0.42 -18.38 0.09
C TYR A 132 -1.75 -18.33 0.83
N PHE A 133 -2.72 -19.18 0.50
CA PHE A 133 -4.01 -19.19 1.16
C PHE A 133 -4.36 -20.57 1.71
N ARG A 134 -5.11 -20.58 2.78
CA ARG A 134 -5.71 -21.78 3.35
C ARG A 134 -7.21 -21.59 3.44
N PRO A 135 -8.01 -22.61 3.12
CA PRO A 135 -9.45 -22.57 3.36
C PRO A 135 -9.74 -22.30 4.84
N SER A 136 -10.71 -21.45 5.11
CA SER A 136 -11.24 -21.14 6.42
C SER A 136 -12.76 -21.39 6.42
N GLU A 137 -13.48 -20.89 7.41
CA GLU A 137 -14.91 -21.12 7.51
C GLU A 137 -15.72 -20.41 6.40
N ARG A 138 -16.83 -21.01 5.95
CA ARG A 138 -17.90 -20.38 5.13
C ARG A 138 -17.41 -19.55 3.94
N ASN A 139 -16.73 -20.17 2.98
CA ASN A 139 -16.27 -19.48 1.75
C ASN A 139 -15.28 -18.33 2.01
N THR A 140 -14.55 -18.41 3.10
CA THR A 140 -13.42 -17.55 3.44
C THR A 140 -12.10 -18.27 3.26
N VAL A 141 -11.07 -17.51 2.97
CA VAL A 141 -9.67 -17.96 2.91
C VAL A 141 -8.82 -17.09 3.83
N GLU A 142 -7.75 -17.66 4.34
CA GLU A 142 -6.85 -16.99 5.25
C GLU A 142 -5.43 -17.01 4.68
N ILE A 143 -4.73 -15.88 4.75
CA ILE A 143 -3.32 -15.75 4.38
C ILE A 143 -2.47 -16.64 5.30
N VAL A 144 -1.49 -17.34 4.74
CA VAL A 144 -0.53 -18.14 5.51
C VAL A 144 0.31 -17.25 6.43
N ASN A 145 0.65 -17.77 7.62
CA ASN A 145 1.41 -17.02 8.63
C ASN A 145 2.75 -16.51 8.10
N SER A 146 3.45 -17.27 7.25
CA SER A 146 4.74 -16.88 6.67
C SER A 146 4.68 -15.56 5.89
N ILE A 147 3.52 -15.17 5.38
CA ILE A 147 3.28 -13.88 4.73
C ILE A 147 2.64 -12.91 5.71
N ARG A 148 1.64 -13.33 6.49
CA ARG A 148 0.93 -12.46 7.43
C ARG A 148 1.88 -11.80 8.44
N ASP A 149 2.84 -12.54 8.97
CA ASP A 149 3.80 -12.08 9.98
C ASP A 149 4.83 -11.07 9.43
N ARG A 150 4.85 -10.87 8.09
CA ARG A 150 5.70 -9.88 7.40
C ARG A 150 4.94 -8.61 7.02
N VAL A 151 3.65 -8.54 7.32
CA VAL A 151 2.81 -7.39 6.96
C VAL A 151 2.27 -6.76 8.23
N CYS A 152 2.55 -5.49 8.43
CA CYS A 152 1.96 -4.71 9.51
C CYS A 152 0.99 -3.66 8.97
N PHE A 153 0.04 -3.27 9.80
CA PHE A 153 -1.00 -2.31 9.43
C PHE A 153 -1.11 -1.19 10.46
N THR A 154 -1.20 0.05 9.96
CA THR A 154 -1.36 1.22 10.78
C THR A 154 -2.43 2.16 10.24
N ARG A 155 -3.16 2.81 11.14
CA ARG A 155 -4.05 3.89 10.74
C ARG A 155 -3.23 5.15 10.49
N LEU A 156 -3.34 5.72 9.28
CA LEU A 156 -2.65 6.92 8.89
C LEU A 156 -3.49 7.73 7.89
N ASN A 157 -3.60 9.03 8.15
CA ASN A 157 -4.09 9.96 7.15
C ASN A 157 -2.93 10.39 6.24
N VAL A 158 -3.04 10.20 4.94
CA VAL A 158 -2.03 10.61 3.96
C VAL A 158 -1.73 12.12 3.96
N LEU A 159 -2.60 12.91 4.57
CA LEU A 159 -2.35 14.35 4.78
C LEU A 159 -1.41 14.62 5.96
N ASP A 160 -1.23 13.67 6.86
CA ASP A 160 -0.41 13.75 8.07
C ASP A 160 0.90 12.94 7.94
N LEU A 161 1.48 12.91 6.74
CA LEU A 161 2.72 12.14 6.47
C LEU A 161 3.87 12.52 7.39
N ASP A 162 3.93 13.74 7.89
CA ASP A 162 4.97 14.18 8.85
C ASP A 162 5.01 13.33 10.12
N LYS A 163 3.86 12.76 10.50
CA LYS A 163 3.72 11.86 11.65
C LYS A 163 3.98 10.39 11.32
N ALA A 164 4.18 10.07 10.03
CA ALA A 164 4.40 8.70 9.60
C ALA A 164 5.80 8.21 9.98
N PRO A 165 5.93 7.06 10.66
CA PRO A 165 7.23 6.53 11.05
C PRO A 165 8.01 5.87 9.91
N MET A 166 7.40 5.74 8.72
CA MET A 166 8.01 5.11 7.56
C MET A 166 9.06 6.02 6.93
N HIS A 167 10.31 5.63 6.99
CA HIS A 167 11.46 6.32 6.38
C HIS A 167 12.39 5.31 5.71
N GLY A 168 13.09 5.73 4.67
CA GLY A 168 14.05 4.90 3.97
C GLY A 168 13.41 3.69 3.28
N MET A 169 12.17 3.87 2.80
CA MET A 169 11.41 2.80 2.14
C MET A 169 12.03 2.44 0.80
N ASN A 170 12.18 1.15 0.53
CA ASN A 170 12.66 0.67 -0.76
C ASN A 170 11.56 0.72 -1.82
N ILE A 171 10.31 0.50 -1.42
CA ILE A 171 9.14 0.55 -2.30
C ILE A 171 8.05 1.34 -1.59
N ILE A 172 7.47 2.32 -2.28
CA ILE A 172 6.21 2.97 -1.90
C ILE A 172 5.21 2.73 -3.02
N PHE A 173 4.10 2.08 -2.68
CA PHE A 173 3.02 1.76 -3.58
C PHE A 173 1.78 2.54 -3.15
N CYS A 174 1.28 3.42 -4.00
CA CYS A 174 0.16 4.31 -3.70
C CYS A 174 -0.74 4.41 -4.93
N GLN A 175 -1.73 3.54 -5.02
CA GLN A 175 -2.66 3.49 -6.15
C GLN A 175 -4.09 3.75 -5.74
N ASN A 176 -4.85 4.38 -6.63
CA ASN A 176 -6.28 4.65 -6.46
C ASN A 176 -6.63 5.49 -5.21
N LEU A 177 -5.66 6.24 -4.69
CA LEU A 177 -5.82 7.13 -3.54
C LEU A 177 -5.78 8.60 -3.97
N LEU A 178 -4.84 8.97 -4.82
CA LEU A 178 -4.64 10.39 -5.17
C LEU A 178 -5.78 10.95 -6.03
N ILE A 179 -6.58 10.11 -6.67
CA ILE A 179 -7.77 10.50 -7.44
C ILE A 179 -8.77 11.33 -6.61
N TYR A 180 -8.79 11.17 -5.29
CA TYR A 180 -9.68 11.89 -4.39
C TYR A 180 -9.19 13.30 -4.03
N PHE A 181 -7.98 13.69 -4.48
CA PHE A 181 -7.36 14.96 -4.15
C PHE A 181 -7.27 15.88 -5.36
N ARG A 182 -7.28 17.19 -5.11
CA ARG A 182 -7.02 18.22 -6.13
C ARG A 182 -5.56 18.13 -6.60
N ARG A 183 -5.26 18.52 -7.83
CA ARG A 183 -3.93 18.41 -8.48
C ARG A 183 -2.78 18.91 -7.59
N TRP A 184 -2.94 20.09 -6.98
CA TRP A 184 -1.89 20.66 -6.12
C TRP A 184 -1.62 19.81 -4.87
N ARG A 185 -2.68 19.24 -4.28
CA ARG A 185 -2.54 18.35 -3.11
C ARG A 185 -1.90 17.02 -3.48
N ARG A 186 -2.19 16.48 -4.67
CA ARG A 186 -1.52 15.28 -5.18
C ARG A 186 0.00 15.49 -5.25
N ARG A 187 0.43 16.63 -5.82
CA ARG A 187 1.86 16.99 -5.91
C ARG A 187 2.53 17.11 -4.55
N GLU A 188 1.85 17.70 -3.58
CA GLU A 188 2.33 17.82 -2.21
C GLU A 188 2.49 16.44 -1.55
N ILE A 189 1.47 15.57 -1.64
CA ILE A 189 1.53 14.21 -1.10
C ILE A 189 2.69 13.44 -1.75
N VAL A 190 2.81 13.47 -3.07
CA VAL A 190 3.88 12.76 -3.80
C VAL A 190 5.27 13.26 -3.41
N LYS A 191 5.47 14.57 -3.20
CA LYS A 191 6.75 15.09 -2.67
C LYS A 191 7.10 14.46 -1.32
N ARG A 192 6.15 14.45 -0.39
CA ARG A 192 6.34 13.87 0.95
C ARG A 192 6.58 12.35 0.91
N LEU A 193 5.91 11.63 0.00
CA LEU A 193 6.20 10.21 -0.23
C LEU A 193 7.62 10.01 -0.80
N ALA A 194 8.04 10.83 -1.76
CA ALA A 194 9.39 10.79 -2.32
C ALA A 194 10.50 11.02 -1.28
N GLU A 195 10.26 11.91 -0.31
CA GLU A 195 11.17 12.13 0.82
C GLU A 195 11.37 10.88 1.67
N ARG A 196 10.34 10.01 1.76
CA ARG A 196 10.35 8.76 2.53
C ARG A 196 11.05 7.60 1.84
N LEU A 197 11.35 7.71 0.55
CA LEU A 197 12.11 6.69 -0.18
C LEU A 197 13.58 6.68 0.22
N ALA A 198 14.15 5.49 0.28
CA ALA A 198 15.60 5.29 0.27
C ALA A 198 16.18 5.75 -1.09
N PRO A 199 17.47 6.12 -1.16
CA PRO A 199 18.17 6.24 -2.45
C PRO A 199 17.99 4.97 -3.29
N GLY A 200 17.65 5.11 -4.56
CA GLY A 200 17.31 4.01 -5.45
C GLY A 200 15.94 3.35 -5.15
N GLY A 201 15.14 3.88 -4.23
CA GLY A 201 13.80 3.37 -3.92
C GLY A 201 12.79 3.64 -5.03
N LEU A 202 11.81 2.77 -5.16
CA LEU A 202 10.75 2.78 -6.18
C LEU A 202 9.46 3.40 -5.62
N LEU A 203 8.91 4.39 -6.33
CA LEU A 203 7.55 4.91 -6.12
C LEU A 203 6.65 4.44 -7.25
N VAL A 204 5.53 3.80 -6.93
CA VAL A 204 4.49 3.39 -7.88
C VAL A 204 3.20 4.11 -7.56
N LEU A 205 2.59 4.74 -8.56
CA LEU A 205 1.29 5.42 -8.46
C LEU A 205 0.29 4.80 -9.44
N GLY A 206 -1.00 5.07 -9.23
CA GLY A 206 -2.04 4.70 -10.18
C GLY A 206 -1.98 5.53 -11.47
N GLN A 207 -2.36 4.93 -12.60
CA GLN A 207 -2.46 5.65 -13.87
C GLN A 207 -3.39 6.87 -13.75
N GLY A 208 -2.97 8.02 -14.33
CA GLY A 208 -3.75 9.25 -14.28
C GLY A 208 -3.77 9.98 -12.94
N GLU A 209 -3.17 9.42 -11.89
CA GLU A 209 -3.13 10.08 -10.58
C GLU A 209 -2.20 11.29 -10.54
N LEU A 210 -1.16 11.29 -11.38
CA LEU A 210 -0.24 12.41 -11.54
C LEU A 210 -0.01 12.68 -13.01
N THR A 211 -0.44 13.86 -13.49
CA THR A 211 -0.29 14.31 -14.87
C THR A 211 0.53 15.58 -14.94
N ASP A 212 1.29 15.74 -16.02
CA ASP A 212 2.01 16.98 -16.38
C ASP A 212 2.96 17.51 -15.28
N TRP A 213 3.53 16.61 -14.47
CA TRP A 213 4.46 16.98 -13.44
C TRP A 213 5.37 15.80 -13.05
N GLN A 214 6.66 16.08 -12.93
CA GLN A 214 7.66 15.12 -12.45
C GLN A 214 8.10 15.48 -11.04
N PRO A 215 8.07 14.50 -10.10
CA PRO A 215 8.54 14.75 -8.75
C PRO A 215 10.04 15.08 -8.73
N PRO A 216 10.47 16.14 -8.03
CA PRO A 216 11.89 16.48 -7.89
C PRO A 216 12.70 15.32 -7.28
N GLY A 217 13.93 15.12 -7.78
CA GLY A 217 14.83 14.06 -7.27
C GLY A 217 14.45 12.64 -7.67
N LEU A 218 13.38 12.46 -8.42
CA LEU A 218 12.96 11.17 -8.94
C LEU A 218 13.20 11.07 -10.45
N GLN A 219 13.59 9.89 -10.91
CA GLN A 219 13.73 9.55 -12.32
C GLN A 219 12.56 8.66 -12.74
N ARG A 220 11.88 9.01 -13.84
CA ARG A 220 10.78 8.24 -14.40
C ARG A 220 11.27 6.86 -14.83
N VAL A 221 10.54 5.81 -14.44
CA VAL A 221 10.71 4.47 -15.00
C VAL A 221 9.98 4.41 -16.33
N PRO A 222 10.64 4.03 -17.45
CA PRO A 222 9.98 3.87 -18.74
C PRO A 222 8.93 2.76 -18.67
N SER A 223 7.67 3.11 -18.81
CA SER A 223 6.55 2.18 -18.90
C SER A 223 5.34 2.89 -19.50
N GLU A 224 4.63 2.22 -20.40
CA GLU A 224 3.39 2.72 -20.98
C GLU A 224 2.18 2.52 -20.06
N HIS A 225 2.25 1.47 -19.19
CA HIS A 225 1.12 1.04 -18.38
C HIS A 225 1.25 1.38 -16.89
N VAL A 226 2.44 1.79 -16.44
CA VAL A 226 2.70 2.05 -15.01
C VAL A 226 3.26 3.44 -14.80
N LEU A 227 2.74 4.13 -13.81
CA LEU A 227 3.22 5.43 -13.38
C LEU A 227 4.20 5.22 -12.21
N ALA A 228 5.51 5.20 -12.51
CA ALA A 228 6.52 4.90 -11.50
C ALA A 228 7.81 5.72 -11.66
N TRP A 229 8.54 5.87 -10.55
CA TRP A 229 9.82 6.58 -10.47
C TRP A 229 10.78 5.88 -9.51
N ILE A 230 12.08 6.08 -9.76
CA ILE A 230 13.16 5.69 -8.86
C ILE A 230 13.80 6.96 -8.27
N LYS A 231 14.03 6.97 -6.96
CA LYS A 231 14.78 8.03 -6.30
C LYS A 231 16.24 7.96 -6.72
N ARG A 232 16.78 9.07 -7.23
CA ARG A 232 18.20 9.13 -7.58
C ARG A 232 19.06 8.79 -6.37
N GLN A 233 20.15 8.06 -6.60
CA GLN A 233 21.19 7.95 -5.60
C GLN A 233 21.79 9.35 -5.46
N SER A 234 22.02 9.81 -4.23
CA SER A 234 22.88 10.98 -4.03
C SER A 234 24.25 10.54 -4.52
N ASP A 235 24.78 11.22 -5.52
CA ASP A 235 26.20 11.07 -5.83
C ASP A 235 26.94 11.39 -4.53
N GLU A 236 27.63 10.40 -3.97
CA GLU A 236 28.56 10.63 -2.88
C GLU A 236 29.63 11.55 -3.46
N GLU A 237 29.67 12.82 -3.03
CA GLU A 237 30.81 13.71 -3.18
C GLU A 237 31.99 13.24 -2.34
#